data_8d2f0f55462c1630e432947afc58f468
#
_entry.id   8d2f0f55462c1630e432947afc58f468
#
_cell.length_a   1.000
_cell.length_b   1.000
_cell.length_c   1.000
_cell.angle_alpha   90.00
_cell.angle_beta   90.00
_cell.angle_gamma   90.00
#
_symmetry.space_group_name_H-M   'P 1'
#
loop_
_entity.id
_entity.type
_entity.pdbx_description
1 polymer ?
#
loop_
_entity_poly.entity_id
_entity_poly.type
_entity_poly.pdbx_seq_one_letter_code
_entity_poly.pdbx_strand_id
1 'polypeptide(L)'
;MKPRRADSRHPLFSHTPAPRRNGRHGFTLIELTIVLLLIGILATLAISTYRKMINKARMTQAKTVLSHLTKTETIYFTEHDVYTDNVILLDFDPVKYPYYQVSVVLDNDARNYTGIATGVGVMAGDWWTITNDGVPVQADNSAFR
;
A
#
# COMPACT_ATOMS: atom_id res chain seq x y z
N MET A 1 -35.39 3.05 100.36
CA MET A 1 -34.26 2.36 99.75
C MET A 1 -34.76 1.77 98.41
N LYS A 2 -34.39 2.42 97.21
CA LYS A 2 -34.95 2.06 95.92
C LYS A 2 -33.87 1.33 95.09
N PRO A 3 -34.14 0.17 94.51
CA PRO A 3 -33.11 -0.51 93.71
C PRO A 3 -32.97 0.15 92.30
N ARG A 4 -31.75 0.32 91.89
CA ARG A 4 -31.36 0.82 90.60
C ARG A 4 -31.65 -0.20 89.48
N ARG A 5 -32.36 0.23 88.41
CA ARG A 5 -32.59 -0.51 87.18
C ARG A 5 -31.32 -0.54 86.33
N ALA A 6 -30.83 -1.72 86.02
CA ALA A 6 -29.72 -1.89 85.06
C ALA A 6 -30.20 -1.62 83.65
N ASP A 7 -29.57 -0.66 83.02
CA ASP A 7 -29.76 -0.31 81.59
C ASP A 7 -28.90 -1.29 80.71
N SER A 8 -29.58 -2.27 80.09
CA SER A 8 -28.97 -3.21 79.13
C SER A 8 -28.93 -2.59 77.76
N ARG A 9 -27.82 -1.90 77.44
CA ARG A 9 -27.54 -1.42 76.09
C ARG A 9 -27.10 -2.63 75.25
N HIS A 10 -27.95 -3.05 74.33
CA HIS A 10 -27.57 -3.98 73.25
C HIS A 10 -26.63 -3.29 72.27
N PRO A 11 -25.47 -3.87 71.94
CA PRO A 11 -24.63 -3.35 70.87
C PRO A 11 -25.29 -3.62 69.51
N LEU A 12 -25.61 -2.55 68.79
CA LEU A 12 -26.03 -2.64 67.35
C LEU A 12 -24.89 -3.12 66.55
N PHE A 13 -24.91 -4.40 66.15
CA PHE A 13 -23.98 -4.94 65.11
C PHE A 13 -24.34 -4.26 63.80
N SER A 14 -23.51 -3.31 63.35
CA SER A 14 -23.57 -2.77 62.02
C SER A 14 -23.03 -3.83 61.06
N HIS A 15 -23.91 -4.46 60.27
CA HIS A 15 -23.55 -5.27 59.15
C HIS A 15 -23.02 -4.37 58.04
N THR A 16 -21.69 -4.22 57.90
CA THR A 16 -21.08 -3.68 56.72
C THR A 16 -21.21 -4.73 55.61
N PRO A 17 -21.88 -4.40 54.49
CA PRO A 17 -21.94 -5.34 53.35
C PRO A 17 -20.54 -5.54 52.77
N ALA A 18 -20.14 -6.81 52.69
CA ALA A 18 -18.87 -7.17 52.08
C ALA A 18 -18.81 -6.67 50.61
N PRO A 19 -17.66 -6.13 50.13
CA PRO A 19 -17.54 -5.65 48.77
C PRO A 19 -17.79 -6.83 47.81
N ARG A 20 -18.73 -6.66 46.88
CA ARG A 20 -18.98 -7.59 45.79
C ARG A 20 -17.69 -7.71 44.97
N ARG A 21 -16.99 -8.84 45.05
CA ARG A 21 -15.90 -9.19 44.16
C ARG A 21 -16.49 -9.34 42.77
N ASN A 22 -16.32 -8.30 41.94
CA ASN A 22 -16.58 -8.41 40.49
C ASN A 22 -15.69 -9.54 39.98
N GLY A 23 -16.31 -10.66 39.61
CA GLY A 23 -15.63 -11.79 39.02
C GLY A 23 -14.96 -11.31 37.73
N ARG A 24 -13.63 -11.18 37.75
CA ARG A 24 -12.85 -11.02 36.57
C ARG A 24 -12.93 -12.34 35.81
N HIS A 25 -13.79 -12.39 34.79
CA HIS A 25 -13.82 -13.51 33.87
C HIS A 25 -12.52 -13.49 33.07
N GLY A 26 -11.62 -14.43 33.33
CA GLY A 26 -10.44 -14.65 32.52
C GLY A 26 -10.84 -15.35 31.21
N PHE A 27 -10.11 -15.08 30.14
CA PHE A 27 -10.27 -15.80 28.86
C PHE A 27 -10.01 -17.28 29.03
N THR A 28 -10.82 -18.11 28.38
CA THR A 28 -10.59 -19.54 28.31
C THR A 28 -9.49 -19.85 27.28
N LEU A 29 -8.76 -20.95 27.48
CA LEU A 29 -7.73 -21.39 26.51
C LEU A 29 -8.33 -21.65 25.13
N ILE A 30 -9.55 -22.24 25.09
CA ILE A 30 -10.26 -22.49 23.82
C ILE A 30 -10.63 -21.19 23.08
N GLU A 31 -11.05 -20.17 23.80
CA GLU A 31 -11.38 -18.87 23.21
C GLU A 31 -10.15 -18.23 22.56
N LEU A 32 -8.99 -18.30 23.24
CA LEU A 32 -7.74 -17.80 22.68
C LEU A 32 -7.31 -18.59 21.43
N THR A 33 -7.42 -19.93 21.44
CA THR A 33 -7.04 -20.76 20.28
C THR A 33 -7.94 -20.51 19.07
N ILE A 34 -9.24 -20.30 19.25
CA ILE A 34 -10.17 -19.97 18.16
C ILE A 34 -9.80 -18.61 17.56
N VAL A 35 -9.51 -17.61 18.37
CA VAL A 35 -9.10 -16.28 17.90
C VAL A 35 -7.81 -16.35 17.08
N LEU A 36 -6.79 -17.07 17.56
CA LEU A 36 -5.53 -17.26 16.85
C LEU A 36 -5.72 -18.00 15.51
N LEU A 37 -6.60 -19.00 15.47
CA LEU A 37 -6.95 -19.71 14.24
C LEU A 37 -7.58 -18.76 13.21
N LEU A 38 -8.55 -17.96 13.62
CA LEU A 38 -9.24 -17.00 12.74
C LEU A 38 -8.27 -15.94 12.23
N ILE A 39 -7.41 -15.38 13.10
CA ILE A 39 -6.40 -14.41 12.69
C ILE A 39 -5.42 -15.03 11.68
N GLY A 40 -4.99 -16.28 11.89
CA GLY A 40 -4.10 -17.00 10.98
C GLY A 40 -4.68 -17.14 9.57
N ILE A 41 -5.95 -17.51 9.45
CA ILE A 41 -6.65 -17.62 8.15
C ILE A 41 -6.75 -16.24 7.49
N LEU A 42 -7.20 -15.22 8.21
CA LEU A 42 -7.34 -13.86 7.69
C LEU A 42 -6.00 -13.27 7.24
N ALA A 43 -4.93 -13.48 8.01
CA ALA A 43 -3.59 -13.01 7.67
C ALA A 43 -3.08 -13.63 6.36
N THR A 44 -3.33 -14.92 6.14
CA THR A 44 -2.91 -15.61 4.90
C THR A 44 -3.56 -14.99 3.66
N LEU A 45 -4.86 -14.70 3.72
CA LEU A 45 -5.58 -14.05 2.61
C LEU A 45 -5.15 -12.59 2.42
N ALA A 46 -4.92 -11.87 3.52
CA ALA A 46 -4.51 -10.48 3.49
C ALA A 46 -3.15 -10.27 2.79
N ILE A 47 -2.16 -11.13 3.07
CA ILE A 47 -0.79 -11.00 2.52
C ILE A 47 -0.80 -11.10 0.99
N SER A 48 -1.53 -12.05 0.40
CA SER A 48 -1.59 -12.24 -1.05
C SER A 48 -2.23 -11.04 -1.76
N THR A 49 -3.31 -10.53 -1.21
CA THR A 49 -4.02 -9.34 -1.73
C THR A 49 -3.16 -8.09 -1.61
N TYR A 50 -2.50 -7.90 -0.47
CA TYR A 50 -1.62 -6.76 -0.22
C TYR A 50 -0.46 -6.68 -1.22
N ARG A 51 0.20 -7.81 -1.52
CA ARG A 51 1.27 -7.87 -2.52
C ARG A 51 0.78 -7.45 -3.92
N LYS A 52 -0.39 -7.92 -4.34
CA LYS A 52 -0.99 -7.51 -5.62
C LYS A 52 -1.27 -6.00 -5.67
N MET A 53 -1.78 -5.43 -4.58
CA MET A 53 -2.05 -3.99 -4.49
C MET A 53 -0.77 -3.15 -4.58
N ILE A 54 0.31 -3.57 -3.89
CA ILE A 54 1.61 -2.90 -3.98
C ILE A 54 2.16 -2.96 -5.41
N ASN A 55 2.13 -4.11 -6.06
CA ASN A 55 2.62 -4.22 -7.44
C ASN A 55 1.78 -3.35 -8.38
N LYS A 56 0.47 -3.33 -8.23
CA LYS A 56 -0.41 -2.43 -9.01
C LYS A 56 -0.06 -0.94 -8.79
N ALA A 57 0.24 -0.54 -7.56
CA ALA A 57 0.68 0.81 -7.26
C ALA A 57 2.03 1.15 -7.93
N ARG A 58 2.98 0.22 -7.95
CA ARG A 58 4.26 0.37 -8.66
C ARG A 58 4.07 0.46 -10.17
N MET A 59 3.19 -0.36 -10.76
CA MET A 59 2.85 -0.30 -12.19
C MET A 59 2.26 1.06 -12.60
N THR A 60 1.58 1.76 -11.69
CA THR A 60 1.13 3.13 -11.93
C THR A 60 2.31 4.07 -12.20
N GLN A 61 3.48 3.81 -11.63
CA GLN A 61 4.69 4.60 -11.92
C GLN A 61 5.12 4.48 -13.39
N ALA A 62 5.01 3.28 -14.02
CA ALA A 62 5.28 3.12 -15.45
C ALA A 62 4.40 4.03 -16.31
N LYS A 63 3.10 4.07 -15.99
CA LYS A 63 2.16 4.95 -16.70
C LYS A 63 2.49 6.42 -16.52
N THR A 64 2.84 6.81 -15.29
CA THR A 64 3.18 8.20 -14.97
C THR A 64 4.46 8.62 -15.70
N VAL A 65 5.48 7.79 -15.70
CA VAL A 65 6.75 8.11 -16.35
C VAL A 65 6.62 8.18 -17.86
N LEU A 66 5.85 7.28 -18.48
CA LEU A 66 5.59 7.30 -19.92
C LEU A 66 4.72 8.51 -20.33
N SER A 67 3.73 8.86 -19.51
CA SER A 67 2.93 10.06 -19.76
C SER A 67 3.75 11.37 -19.61
N HIS A 68 4.74 11.36 -18.71
CA HIS A 68 5.69 12.47 -18.60
C HIS A 68 6.59 12.53 -19.82
N LEU A 69 7.14 11.38 -20.26
CA LEU A 69 7.92 11.29 -21.48
C LEU A 69 7.18 11.86 -22.69
N THR A 70 5.93 11.45 -22.88
CA THR A 70 5.11 11.96 -24.00
C THR A 70 4.98 13.48 -24.00
N LYS A 71 4.78 14.07 -22.81
CA LYS A 71 4.68 15.52 -22.70
C LYS A 71 5.98 16.23 -23.08
N THR A 72 7.11 15.73 -22.58
CA THR A 72 8.42 16.32 -22.87
C THR A 72 8.83 16.11 -24.32
N GLU A 73 8.53 14.94 -24.91
CA GLU A 73 8.71 14.69 -26.33
C GLU A 73 7.86 15.62 -27.22
N THR A 74 6.62 15.88 -26.81
CA THR A 74 5.74 16.81 -27.53
C THR A 74 6.30 18.24 -27.51
N ILE A 75 6.85 18.66 -26.37
CA ILE A 75 7.50 19.97 -26.26
C ILE A 75 8.73 20.04 -27.18
N TYR A 76 9.59 19.02 -27.10
CA TYR A 76 10.79 18.95 -27.94
C TYR A 76 10.46 18.96 -29.43
N PHE A 77 9.44 18.20 -29.84
CA PHE A 77 8.96 18.18 -31.24
C PHE A 77 8.45 19.54 -31.69
N THR A 78 7.79 20.30 -30.82
CA THR A 78 7.29 21.65 -31.16
C THR A 78 8.44 22.62 -31.45
N GLU A 79 9.60 22.41 -30.83
CA GLU A 79 10.78 23.27 -31.00
C GLU A 79 11.70 22.83 -32.15
N HIS A 80 11.77 21.52 -32.44
CA HIS A 80 12.78 20.94 -33.34
C HIS A 80 12.21 20.22 -34.58
N ASP A 81 10.88 20.04 -34.65
CA ASP A 81 10.17 19.29 -35.72
C ASP A 81 10.54 17.78 -35.79
N VAL A 82 11.23 17.26 -34.77
CA VAL A 82 11.62 15.85 -34.62
C VAL A 82 11.54 15.43 -33.16
N TYR A 83 11.38 14.14 -32.92
CA TYR A 83 11.51 13.52 -31.57
C TYR A 83 12.96 13.19 -31.28
N THR A 84 13.28 12.89 -30.00
CA THR A 84 14.65 12.56 -29.61
C THR A 84 14.71 11.24 -28.83
N ASP A 85 15.75 10.46 -29.02
CA ASP A 85 16.07 9.29 -28.20
C ASP A 85 16.91 9.64 -26.96
N ASN A 86 17.38 10.88 -26.90
CA ASN A 86 18.19 11.36 -25.80
C ASN A 86 17.32 11.93 -24.67
N VAL A 87 16.97 11.06 -23.73
CA VAL A 87 16.14 11.44 -22.56
C VAL A 87 16.71 12.57 -21.69
N ILE A 88 18.03 12.85 -21.82
CA ILE A 88 18.66 13.97 -21.07
C ILE A 88 18.20 15.32 -21.63
N LEU A 89 17.90 15.40 -22.93
CA LEU A 89 17.40 16.62 -23.57
C LEU A 89 15.94 16.92 -23.20
N LEU A 90 15.24 15.94 -22.63
CA LEU A 90 13.81 16.04 -22.31
C LEU A 90 13.54 16.53 -20.88
N ASP A 91 14.55 17.05 -20.16
CA ASP A 91 14.43 17.43 -18.74
C ASP A 91 13.82 16.28 -17.90
N PHE A 92 14.24 15.06 -18.21
CA PHE A 92 13.74 13.84 -17.61
C PHE A 92 14.65 13.39 -16.47
N ASP A 93 14.14 13.39 -15.23
CA ASP A 93 14.88 12.94 -14.04
C ASP A 93 14.55 11.47 -13.69
N PRO A 94 15.43 10.51 -14.06
CA PRO A 94 15.19 9.09 -13.81
C PRO A 94 15.14 8.74 -12.31
N VAL A 95 15.72 9.57 -11.44
CA VAL A 95 15.74 9.32 -9.98
C VAL A 95 14.33 9.35 -9.38
N LYS A 96 13.41 10.09 -9.99
CA LYS A 96 11.99 10.14 -9.57
C LYS A 96 11.27 8.82 -9.79
N TYR A 97 11.83 7.90 -10.59
CA TYR A 97 11.17 6.67 -11.03
C TYR A 97 11.99 5.41 -10.69
N PRO A 98 12.14 5.07 -9.40
CA PRO A 98 13.08 4.02 -8.97
C PRO A 98 12.70 2.61 -9.41
N TYR A 99 11.47 2.39 -9.92
CA TYR A 99 11.02 1.07 -10.35
C TYR A 99 11.09 0.86 -11.86
N TYR A 100 11.33 1.91 -12.65
CA TYR A 100 11.36 1.80 -14.11
C TYR A 100 12.47 2.64 -14.72
N GLN A 101 13.17 2.05 -15.68
CA GLN A 101 14.07 2.75 -16.58
C GLN A 101 13.33 3.07 -17.87
N VAL A 102 13.59 4.26 -18.43
CA VAL A 102 12.96 4.72 -19.66
C VAL A 102 13.98 4.79 -20.77
N SER A 103 13.58 4.30 -21.93
CA SER A 103 14.30 4.44 -23.19
C SER A 103 13.34 4.85 -24.29
N VAL A 104 13.86 5.48 -25.32
CA VAL A 104 13.10 5.92 -26.49
C VAL A 104 13.71 5.27 -27.73
N VAL A 105 12.89 4.77 -28.62
CA VAL A 105 13.27 4.26 -29.93
C VAL A 105 12.56 5.11 -30.97
N LEU A 106 13.33 5.72 -31.87
CA LEU A 106 12.82 6.54 -32.96
C LEU A 106 12.61 5.68 -34.22
N ASP A 107 11.72 6.12 -35.09
CA ASP A 107 11.70 5.63 -36.46
C ASP A 107 12.79 6.31 -37.33
N ASN A 108 12.88 5.93 -38.60
CA ASN A 108 13.97 6.35 -39.46
C ASN A 108 14.04 7.87 -39.75
N ASP A 109 12.95 8.57 -39.63
CA ASP A 109 12.84 10.02 -39.87
C ASP A 109 12.61 10.84 -38.58
N ALA A 110 12.64 10.15 -37.41
CA ALA A 110 12.40 10.75 -36.09
C ALA A 110 11.06 11.50 -35.97
N ARG A 111 10.06 11.10 -36.77
CA ARG A 111 8.71 11.66 -36.72
C ARG A 111 7.74 10.82 -35.92
N ASN A 112 8.16 9.64 -35.51
CA ASN A 112 7.48 8.77 -34.57
C ASN A 112 8.46 8.21 -33.56
N TYR A 113 7.97 7.93 -32.37
CA TYR A 113 8.76 7.32 -31.32
C TYR A 113 7.99 6.21 -30.62
N THR A 114 8.72 5.31 -30.00
CA THR A 114 8.22 4.35 -29.03
C THR A 114 8.99 4.55 -27.73
N GLY A 115 8.31 5.09 -26.70
CA GLY A 115 8.83 5.14 -25.34
C GLY A 115 8.63 3.80 -24.67
N ILE A 116 9.66 3.30 -24.00
CA ILE A 116 9.66 2.00 -23.30
C ILE A 116 10.02 2.24 -21.83
N ALA A 117 9.16 1.78 -20.94
CA ALA A 117 9.47 1.73 -19.51
C ALA A 117 9.73 0.27 -19.12
N THR A 118 10.98 -0.02 -18.77
CA THR A 118 11.42 -1.35 -18.34
C THR A 118 11.50 -1.41 -16.83
N GLY A 119 10.77 -2.34 -16.22
CA GLY A 119 10.79 -2.57 -14.79
C GLY A 119 12.15 -3.03 -14.28
N VAL A 120 12.59 -2.46 -13.16
CA VAL A 120 13.88 -2.80 -12.52
C VAL A 120 13.66 -3.27 -11.08
N GLY A 121 14.62 -4.02 -10.56
CA GLY A 121 14.57 -4.53 -9.18
C GLY A 121 13.34 -5.41 -8.95
N VAL A 122 12.47 -5.00 -8.05
CA VAL A 122 11.25 -5.77 -7.70
C VAL A 122 10.18 -5.78 -8.80
N MET A 123 10.32 -4.94 -9.83
CA MET A 123 9.46 -4.88 -11.01
C MET A 123 10.12 -5.45 -12.25
N ALA A 124 11.29 -6.11 -12.11
CA ALA A 124 11.96 -6.76 -13.23
C ALA A 124 11.03 -7.75 -13.95
N GLY A 125 10.98 -7.68 -15.29
CA GLY A 125 10.05 -8.45 -16.11
C GLY A 125 8.71 -7.77 -16.39
N ASP A 126 8.50 -6.55 -15.92
CA ASP A 126 7.38 -5.71 -16.33
C ASP A 126 7.81 -4.70 -17.38
N TRP A 127 7.06 -4.60 -18.49
CA TRP A 127 7.34 -3.67 -19.57
C TRP A 127 6.09 -2.94 -20.02
N TRP A 128 6.28 -1.65 -20.26
CA TRP A 128 5.25 -0.76 -20.76
C TRP A 128 5.77 0.02 -21.95
N THR A 129 4.92 0.24 -22.91
CA THR A 129 5.24 1.03 -24.10
C THR A 129 4.25 2.17 -24.27
N ILE A 130 4.69 3.22 -24.93
CA ILE A 130 3.87 4.35 -25.34
C ILE A 130 4.35 4.81 -26.73
N THR A 131 3.43 5.21 -27.56
CA THR A 131 3.69 5.81 -28.87
C THR A 131 3.15 7.23 -28.93
N ASN A 132 3.18 7.87 -30.08
CA ASN A 132 2.66 9.21 -30.30
C ASN A 132 1.17 9.38 -29.93
N ASP A 133 0.41 8.29 -29.81
CA ASP A 133 -0.99 8.30 -29.36
C ASP A 133 -1.16 8.63 -27.86
N GLY A 134 -0.05 8.61 -27.11
CA GLY A 134 -0.02 9.01 -25.72
C GLY A 134 -0.66 8.02 -24.74
N VAL A 135 -0.98 6.79 -25.19
CA VAL A 135 -1.63 5.76 -24.35
C VAL A 135 -0.61 4.73 -23.90
N PRO A 136 -0.27 4.65 -22.58
CA PRO A 136 0.63 3.60 -22.09
C PRO A 136 -0.01 2.22 -22.14
N VAL A 137 0.65 1.26 -22.78
CA VAL A 137 0.20 -0.12 -22.91
C VAL A 137 1.19 -1.06 -22.23
N GLN A 138 0.69 -1.98 -21.42
CA GLN A 138 1.52 -3.03 -20.83
C GLN A 138 1.81 -4.11 -21.88
N ALA A 139 3.05 -4.56 -21.96
CA ALA A 139 3.42 -5.61 -22.89
C ALA A 139 2.77 -6.96 -22.52
N ASP A 140 2.40 -7.74 -23.51
CA ASP A 140 1.68 -9.02 -23.32
C ASP A 140 2.48 -10.08 -22.56
N ASN A 141 3.81 -9.99 -22.59
CA ASN A 141 4.74 -10.86 -21.87
C ASN A 141 5.18 -10.34 -20.52
N SER A 142 4.50 -9.31 -19.98
CA SER A 142 4.80 -8.80 -18.64
C SER A 142 4.54 -9.86 -17.55
N ALA A 143 5.48 -9.97 -16.60
CA ALA A 143 5.38 -10.89 -15.47
C ALA A 143 4.29 -10.49 -14.45
N PHE A 144 3.72 -9.27 -14.55
CA PHE A 144 2.78 -8.69 -13.59
C PHE A 144 1.37 -8.46 -14.15
N ARG A 145 1.02 -9.18 -15.18
CA ARG A 145 -0.30 -9.05 -15.83
C ARG A 145 -1.48 -9.54 -14.98
#